data_374d51069bc9ef61eca63825aea565a0
#
_entry.id   374d51069bc9ef61eca63825aea565a0
#
_cell.length_a   1.000
_cell.length_b   1.000
_cell.length_c   1.000
_cell.angle_alpha   90.00
_cell.angle_beta   90.00
_cell.angle_gamma   90.00
#
_symmetry.space_group_name_H-M   'P 1'
#
loop_
_entity.id
_entity.type
_entity.pdbx_description
1 polymer ?
#
loop_
_entity_poly.entity_id
_entity_poly.type
_entity_poly.pdbx_seq_one_letter_code
_entity_poly.pdbx_strand_id
1 'polypeptide(L)'
;MSSPFVLKPCDANFTQAIKYLDVIFSRDDYEGKAIPKAQKPLCGLGLAVKDLFHIQGLPTSAGNPDWLATHSIPENTSSCVAKMLQAGAVFKGKTITDELAYSLHGQNKHYETLVNPVAPAHIPGGSSSGSAVAVSAHLADIGLGTDTGGSIRIPSSYQGLWGLRTTHGVVACDNMVALAPSFDTVGWMTRDLDTLTKVSNVCIDSATQSEI
;
A
#
# COMPACT_ATOMS: atom_id res chain seq x y z
N MET A 1 -2.54 -6.40 20.35
CA MET A 1 -1.88 -6.62 19.04
C MET A 1 -1.17 -5.34 18.67
N SER A 2 0.08 -5.40 18.22
CA SER A 2 0.83 -4.26 17.72
C SER A 2 0.15 -3.69 16.47
N SER A 3 0.15 -2.35 16.35
CA SER A 3 -0.46 -1.67 15.19
C SER A 3 0.35 -1.94 13.93
N PRO A 4 -0.26 -2.32 12.80
CA PRO A 4 0.44 -2.47 11.53
C PRO A 4 0.80 -1.12 10.87
N PHE A 5 0.36 0.00 11.45
CA PHE A 5 0.58 1.33 10.90
C PHE A 5 1.74 2.05 11.58
N VAL A 6 2.63 2.63 10.78
CA VAL A 6 3.74 3.50 11.22
C VAL A 6 3.21 4.87 11.63
N LEU A 7 2.26 5.40 10.84
CA LEU A 7 1.56 6.65 11.11
C LEU A 7 0.10 6.33 11.44
N LYS A 8 -0.34 6.79 12.62
CA LYS A 8 -1.70 6.56 13.10
C LYS A 8 -2.59 7.79 12.86
N PRO A 9 -3.91 7.60 12.77
CA PRO A 9 -4.85 8.70 12.60
C PRO A 9 -4.79 9.81 13.67
N CYS A 10 -4.18 9.54 14.82
CA CYS A 10 -4.04 10.50 15.92
C CYS A 10 -2.82 11.43 15.78
N ASP A 11 -1.93 11.20 14.83
CA ASP A 11 -0.79 12.08 14.61
C ASP A 11 -1.23 13.37 13.89
N ALA A 12 -0.79 14.53 14.38
CA ALA A 12 -1.19 15.84 13.83
C ALA A 12 -0.87 15.96 12.33
N ASN A 13 0.28 15.43 11.91
CA ASN A 13 0.70 15.38 10.50
C ASN A 13 -0.24 14.48 9.66
N PHE A 14 -0.74 13.37 10.23
CA PHE A 14 -1.69 12.50 9.57
C PHE A 14 -3.03 13.20 9.32
N THR A 15 -3.55 13.93 10.31
CA THR A 15 -4.81 14.67 10.17
C THR A 15 -4.70 15.77 9.11
N GLN A 16 -3.56 16.47 9.04
CA GLN A 16 -3.34 17.48 8.01
C GLN A 16 -3.21 16.87 6.61
N ALA A 17 -2.52 15.74 6.49
CA ALA A 17 -2.36 15.04 5.22
C ALA A 17 -3.68 14.42 4.74
N ILE A 18 -4.51 13.86 5.63
CA ILE A 18 -5.86 13.38 5.27
C ILE A 18 -6.71 14.53 4.72
N LYS A 19 -6.72 15.70 5.37
CA LYS A 19 -7.42 16.88 4.85
C LYS A 19 -6.92 17.28 3.47
N TYR A 20 -5.61 17.22 3.25
CA TYR A 20 -4.99 17.52 1.97
C TYR A 20 -5.38 16.49 0.90
N LEU A 21 -5.31 15.20 1.22
CA LEU A 21 -5.74 14.12 0.34
C LEU A 21 -7.24 14.21 0.04
N ASP A 22 -8.07 14.52 1.03
CA ASP A 22 -9.51 14.75 0.82
C ASP A 22 -9.76 15.92 -0.15
N VAL A 23 -9.00 17.01 -0.06
CA VAL A 23 -9.12 18.16 -1.00
C VAL A 23 -8.68 17.79 -2.40
N ILE A 24 -7.57 17.03 -2.55
CA ILE A 24 -7.02 16.68 -3.89
C ILE A 24 -7.85 15.57 -4.56
N PHE A 25 -8.29 14.56 -3.77
CA PHE A 25 -8.95 13.37 -4.31
C PHE A 25 -10.47 13.35 -4.09
N SER A 26 -11.05 14.38 -3.46
CA SER A 26 -12.51 14.54 -3.33
C SER A 26 -13.19 15.03 -4.61
N ARG A 27 -12.41 15.42 -5.63
CA ARG A 27 -12.98 15.81 -6.92
C ARG A 27 -13.75 14.63 -7.51
N ASP A 28 -14.96 14.95 -8.02
CA ASP A 28 -15.88 13.96 -8.62
C ASP A 28 -15.41 13.48 -10.00
N ASP A 29 -14.15 13.65 -10.34
CA ASP A 29 -13.55 13.21 -11.57
C ASP A 29 -12.65 11.98 -11.36
N TYR A 30 -12.90 10.95 -12.11
CA TYR A 30 -12.08 9.77 -12.25
C TYR A 30 -11.79 9.59 -13.75
N GLU A 31 -10.52 9.49 -14.13
CA GLU A 31 -10.08 9.44 -15.54
C GLU A 31 -10.62 10.60 -16.40
N GLY A 32 -10.76 11.81 -15.84
CA GLY A 32 -11.28 12.98 -16.54
C GLY A 32 -12.80 12.96 -16.79
N LYS A 33 -13.52 12.03 -16.17
CA LYS A 33 -14.99 11.94 -16.19
C LYS A 33 -15.53 12.32 -14.82
N ALA A 34 -16.53 13.20 -14.80
CA ALA A 34 -17.26 13.50 -13.57
C ALA A 34 -18.11 12.27 -13.16
N ILE A 35 -17.62 11.50 -12.17
CA ILE A 35 -18.32 10.34 -11.62
C ILE A 35 -18.65 10.64 -10.15
N PRO A 36 -19.92 10.53 -9.74
CA PRO A 36 -20.30 10.66 -8.34
C PRO A 36 -19.47 9.73 -7.45
N LYS A 37 -19.00 10.23 -6.29
CA LYS A 37 -18.12 9.49 -5.37
C LYS A 37 -18.63 8.08 -5.06
N ALA A 38 -19.95 7.90 -4.87
CA ALA A 38 -20.58 6.62 -4.60
C ALA A 38 -20.52 5.60 -5.76
N GLN A 39 -20.18 6.06 -6.97
CA GLN A 39 -20.07 5.21 -8.18
C GLN A 39 -18.62 4.90 -8.56
N LYS A 40 -17.64 5.44 -7.82
CA LYS A 40 -16.23 5.16 -8.08
C LYS A 40 -15.91 3.68 -7.74
N PRO A 41 -15.05 3.01 -8.52
CA PRO A 41 -14.84 1.56 -8.42
C PRO A 41 -14.31 1.10 -7.05
N LEU A 42 -13.55 1.93 -6.33
CA LEU A 42 -13.01 1.63 -5.01
C LEU A 42 -13.69 2.41 -3.88
N CYS A 43 -14.90 2.98 -4.13
CA CYS A 43 -15.60 3.81 -3.15
C CYS A 43 -15.75 3.12 -1.80
N GLY A 44 -15.22 3.77 -0.75
CA GLY A 44 -15.33 3.31 0.63
C GLY A 44 -14.37 2.18 1.04
N LEU A 45 -13.63 1.58 0.11
CA LEU A 45 -12.65 0.56 0.45
C LEU A 45 -11.43 1.16 1.14
N GLY A 46 -11.07 0.62 2.31
CA GLY A 46 -9.92 1.06 3.09
C GLY A 46 -8.60 0.64 2.46
N LEU A 47 -7.69 1.60 2.23
CA LEU A 47 -6.37 1.41 1.64
C LEU A 47 -5.27 1.57 2.68
N ALA A 48 -4.52 0.49 2.93
CA ALA A 48 -3.29 0.47 3.70
C ALA A 48 -2.08 0.48 2.73
N VAL A 49 -1.16 1.42 2.92
CA VAL A 49 -0.06 1.70 1.98
C VAL A 49 1.27 1.36 2.61
N LYS A 50 2.03 0.44 2.04
CA LYS A 50 3.39 0.10 2.48
C LYS A 50 4.28 1.35 2.56
N ASP A 51 5.04 1.49 3.64
CA ASP A 51 5.85 2.68 3.91
C ASP A 51 7.12 2.77 3.05
N LEU A 52 7.03 2.37 1.81
CA LEU A 52 7.95 2.69 0.72
C LEU A 52 7.36 3.71 -0.25
N PHE A 53 6.03 3.74 -0.40
CA PHE A 53 5.37 4.66 -1.31
C PHE A 53 5.34 6.07 -0.73
N HIS A 54 5.73 7.04 -1.54
CA HIS A 54 5.59 8.45 -1.18
C HIS A 54 4.13 8.88 -1.29
N ILE A 55 3.73 9.67 -0.32
CA ILE A 55 2.46 10.40 -0.32
C ILE A 55 2.80 11.84 0.03
N GLN A 56 2.41 12.76 -0.81
CA GLN A 56 2.69 14.18 -0.65
C GLN A 56 2.29 14.66 0.74
N GLY A 57 3.20 15.33 1.42
CA GLY A 57 3.00 15.87 2.77
C GLY A 57 3.14 14.83 3.90
N LEU A 58 3.33 13.54 3.61
CA LEU A 58 3.59 12.49 4.61
C LEU A 58 5.03 11.99 4.53
N PRO A 59 5.71 11.82 5.67
CA PRO A 59 7.05 11.24 5.67
C PRO A 59 7.02 9.77 5.22
N THR A 60 8.14 9.29 4.69
CA THR A 60 8.38 7.88 4.34
C THR A 60 9.58 7.39 5.14
N SER A 61 9.39 6.34 5.95
CA SER A 61 10.49 5.78 6.76
C SER A 61 11.23 4.63 6.10
N ALA A 62 10.63 3.99 5.11
CA ALA A 62 11.15 2.75 4.51
C ALA A 62 11.49 1.67 5.58
N GLY A 63 10.79 1.68 6.70
CA GLY A 63 11.04 0.77 7.81
C GLY A 63 12.29 1.08 8.63
N ASN A 64 12.89 2.29 8.48
CA ASN A 64 14.11 2.71 9.16
C ASN A 64 13.97 4.15 9.69
N PRO A 65 14.14 4.39 11.02
CA PRO A 65 14.03 5.74 11.60
C PRO A 65 15.15 6.69 11.14
N ASP A 66 16.34 6.20 10.80
CA ASP A 66 17.43 7.04 10.30
C ASP A 66 17.14 7.50 8.86
N TRP A 67 16.51 6.66 8.05
CA TRP A 67 15.97 7.08 6.77
C TRP A 67 14.98 8.23 6.93
N LEU A 68 14.03 8.07 7.85
CA LEU A 68 13.04 9.10 8.16
C LEU A 68 13.68 10.42 8.60
N ALA A 69 14.74 10.36 9.40
CA ALA A 69 15.43 11.55 9.92
C ALA A 69 16.27 12.29 8.87
N THR A 70 16.70 11.60 7.81
CA THR A 70 17.64 12.12 6.80
C THR A 70 17.00 12.48 5.47
N HIS A 71 15.75 12.09 5.24
CA HIS A 71 15.04 12.35 3.98
C HIS A 71 13.90 13.35 4.19
N SER A 72 13.74 14.25 3.22
CA SER A 72 12.67 15.24 3.24
C SER A 72 11.29 14.62 3.08
N ILE A 73 10.27 15.34 3.53
CA ILE A 73 8.87 14.96 3.26
C ILE A 73 8.64 15.00 1.74
N PRO A 74 8.05 13.95 1.15
CA PRO A 74 7.78 13.89 -0.28
C PRO A 74 6.87 15.01 -0.78
N GLU A 75 7.22 15.59 -1.92
CA GLU A 75 6.43 16.62 -2.61
C GLU A 75 5.42 16.02 -3.59
N ASN A 76 5.56 14.72 -3.93
CA ASN A 76 4.70 14.04 -4.88
C ASN A 76 4.18 12.72 -4.30
N THR A 77 2.97 12.35 -4.69
CA THR A 77 2.38 11.06 -4.39
C THR A 77 2.71 10.05 -5.50
N SER A 78 3.01 8.80 -5.12
CA SER A 78 3.11 7.69 -6.09
C SER A 78 1.86 7.60 -6.95
N SER A 79 2.03 7.47 -8.27
CA SER A 79 0.91 7.45 -9.21
C SER A 79 -0.07 6.30 -8.95
N CYS A 80 0.44 5.14 -8.50
CA CYS A 80 -0.41 4.01 -8.12
C CYS A 80 -1.30 4.34 -6.91
N VAL A 81 -0.75 5.00 -5.88
CA VAL A 81 -1.53 5.47 -4.73
C VAL A 81 -2.57 6.50 -5.16
N ALA A 82 -2.14 7.47 -5.99
CA ALA A 82 -3.04 8.51 -6.52
C ALA A 82 -4.22 7.91 -7.29
N LYS A 83 -3.98 6.95 -8.20
CA LYS A 83 -5.03 6.24 -8.95
C LYS A 83 -6.05 5.58 -8.01
N MET A 84 -5.59 4.88 -6.96
CA MET A 84 -6.49 4.22 -6.01
C MET A 84 -7.35 5.23 -5.23
N LEU A 85 -6.75 6.35 -4.78
CA LEU A 85 -7.47 7.39 -4.06
C LEU A 85 -8.49 8.11 -4.97
N GLN A 86 -8.11 8.43 -6.21
CA GLN A 86 -9.01 9.00 -7.22
C GLN A 86 -10.19 8.06 -7.51
N ALA A 87 -9.94 6.74 -7.52
CA ALA A 87 -10.97 5.72 -7.66
C ALA A 87 -11.88 5.55 -6.42
N GLY A 88 -11.68 6.33 -5.37
CA GLY A 88 -12.55 6.39 -4.19
C GLY A 88 -12.09 5.57 -2.99
N ALA A 89 -10.89 4.98 -3.03
CA ALA A 89 -10.34 4.30 -1.86
C ALA A 89 -10.09 5.29 -0.71
N VAL A 90 -10.23 4.81 0.52
CA VAL A 90 -10.06 5.59 1.75
C VAL A 90 -8.71 5.26 2.37
N PHE A 91 -7.80 6.22 2.40
CA PHE A 91 -6.49 6.04 3.02
C PHE A 91 -6.61 5.74 4.52
N LYS A 92 -6.06 4.61 4.96
CA LYS A 92 -6.06 4.15 6.36
C LYS A 92 -4.75 4.42 7.08
N GLY A 93 -3.66 4.55 6.36
CA GLY A 93 -2.34 4.82 6.91
C GLY A 93 -1.21 4.15 6.14
N LYS A 94 0.01 4.54 6.50
CA LYS A 94 1.23 3.88 6.03
C LYS A 94 1.58 2.71 6.94
N THR A 95 1.94 1.59 6.36
CA THR A 95 2.13 0.31 7.07
C THR A 95 3.60 -0.06 7.22
N ILE A 96 3.91 -0.73 8.34
CA ILE A 96 5.24 -1.27 8.60
C ILE A 96 5.69 -2.16 7.44
N THR A 97 6.96 -2.02 7.08
CA THR A 97 7.68 -2.88 6.15
C THR A 97 8.94 -3.42 6.82
N ASP A 98 9.47 -4.53 6.36
CA ASP A 98 10.82 -4.94 6.69
C ASP A 98 11.78 -3.81 6.29
N GLU A 99 12.85 -3.60 7.03
CA GLU A 99 13.78 -2.49 6.82
C GLU A 99 14.25 -2.43 5.36
N LEU A 100 14.06 -1.27 4.73
CA LEU A 100 14.35 -1.02 3.30
C LEU A 100 13.79 -2.10 2.35
N ALA A 101 12.72 -2.79 2.75
CA ALA A 101 12.12 -3.93 2.06
C ALA A 101 13.05 -5.15 1.91
N TYR A 102 14.19 -5.17 2.61
CA TYR A 102 15.25 -6.18 2.45
C TYR A 102 15.07 -7.36 3.40
N SER A 103 13.92 -8.02 3.34
CA SER A 103 13.63 -9.28 4.05
C SER A 103 12.30 -9.85 3.56
N LEU A 104 11.99 -11.09 3.96
CA LEU A 104 10.74 -11.79 3.66
C LEU A 104 10.04 -12.30 4.93
N HIS A 105 10.53 -11.93 6.11
CA HIS A 105 10.06 -12.46 7.39
C HIS A 105 8.92 -11.66 8.00
N GLY A 106 8.83 -10.36 7.69
CA GLY A 106 7.90 -9.46 8.33
C GLY A 106 8.39 -9.01 9.72
N GLN A 107 9.68 -9.04 9.96
CA GLN A 107 10.31 -8.58 11.19
C GLN A 107 11.13 -7.32 10.90
N ASN A 108 10.98 -6.33 11.77
CA ASN A 108 11.73 -5.09 11.71
C ASN A 108 12.34 -4.81 13.09
N LYS A 109 13.62 -4.43 13.13
CA LYS A 109 14.33 -4.19 14.40
C LYS A 109 13.91 -2.89 15.09
N HIS A 110 13.35 -1.96 14.36
CA HIS A 110 12.99 -0.62 14.84
C HIS A 110 11.52 -0.52 15.27
N TYR A 111 10.69 -1.47 14.87
CA TYR A 111 9.27 -1.53 15.16
C TYR A 111 8.91 -2.87 15.82
N GLU A 112 7.81 -2.89 16.53
CA GLU A 112 7.32 -4.15 17.10
C GLU A 112 7.07 -5.19 15.99
N THR A 113 7.46 -6.43 16.25
CA THR A 113 7.13 -7.55 15.38
C THR A 113 5.62 -7.72 15.30
N LEU A 114 5.10 -7.68 14.09
CA LEU A 114 3.67 -7.87 13.84
C LEU A 114 3.28 -9.33 14.09
N VAL A 115 2.15 -9.50 14.78
CA VAL A 115 1.54 -10.81 14.97
C VAL A 115 0.77 -11.19 13.70
N ASN A 116 0.98 -12.40 13.19
CA ASN A 116 0.17 -12.94 12.10
C ASN A 116 -1.25 -13.21 12.63
N PRO A 117 -2.30 -12.53 12.12
CA PRO A 117 -3.65 -12.64 12.69
C PRO A 117 -4.27 -14.04 12.54
N VAL A 118 -3.90 -14.79 11.51
CA VAL A 118 -4.46 -16.13 11.25
C VAL A 118 -3.60 -17.26 11.83
N ALA A 119 -2.34 -16.97 12.17
CA ALA A 119 -1.42 -17.94 12.74
C ALA A 119 -0.47 -17.24 13.77
N PRO A 120 -0.96 -16.89 14.97
CA PRO A 120 -0.24 -16.02 15.91
C PRO A 120 1.13 -16.55 16.38
N ALA A 121 1.38 -17.85 16.26
CA ALA A 121 2.67 -18.47 16.59
C ALA A 121 3.69 -18.40 15.44
N HIS A 122 3.31 -17.84 14.29
CA HIS A 122 4.15 -17.76 13.09
C HIS A 122 4.38 -16.31 12.69
N ILE A 123 5.45 -16.08 11.92
CA ILE A 123 5.75 -14.77 11.35
C ILE A 123 4.68 -14.36 10.32
N PRO A 124 4.45 -13.06 10.13
CA PRO A 124 3.43 -12.59 9.18
C PRO A 124 3.88 -12.69 7.72
N GLY A 125 5.18 -12.93 7.46
CA GLY A 125 5.78 -12.79 6.15
C GLY A 125 5.97 -11.33 5.76
N GLY A 126 6.85 -11.08 4.81
CA GLY A 126 7.25 -9.74 4.38
C GLY A 126 7.73 -9.70 2.92
N SER A 127 8.21 -8.55 2.52
CA SER A 127 8.42 -7.32 3.30
C SER A 127 7.17 -6.42 3.43
N SER A 128 6.06 -6.69 2.72
CA SER A 128 4.80 -5.92 2.86
C SER A 128 3.96 -6.42 4.05
N SER A 129 4.62 -6.65 5.18
CA SER A 129 4.08 -7.29 6.38
C SER A 129 2.90 -6.53 6.99
N GLY A 130 3.05 -5.21 7.19
CA GLY A 130 2.02 -4.37 7.77
C GLY A 130 0.79 -4.24 6.87
N SER A 131 0.96 -4.19 5.54
CA SER A 131 -0.14 -4.17 4.60
C SER A 131 -0.95 -5.48 4.65
N ALA A 132 -0.27 -6.62 4.72
CA ALA A 132 -0.92 -7.92 4.84
C ALA A 132 -1.67 -8.05 6.19
N VAL A 133 -1.03 -7.67 7.30
CA VAL A 133 -1.65 -7.69 8.63
C VAL A 133 -2.86 -6.76 8.70
N ALA A 134 -2.79 -5.56 8.10
CA ALA A 134 -3.91 -4.64 8.06
C ALA A 134 -5.15 -5.24 7.35
N VAL A 135 -4.93 -5.94 6.24
CA VAL A 135 -6.01 -6.60 5.48
C VAL A 135 -6.53 -7.84 6.22
N SER A 136 -5.64 -8.69 6.69
CA SER A 136 -5.97 -9.94 7.40
C SER A 136 -6.71 -9.67 8.73
N ALA A 137 -6.34 -8.59 9.43
CA ALA A 137 -6.99 -8.14 10.67
C ALA A 137 -8.25 -7.27 10.44
N HIS A 138 -8.75 -7.14 9.20
CA HIS A 138 -9.91 -6.32 8.84
C HIS A 138 -9.78 -4.81 9.17
N LEU A 139 -8.56 -4.29 9.23
CA LEU A 139 -8.28 -2.86 9.43
C LEU A 139 -8.28 -2.07 8.12
N ALA A 140 -8.07 -2.78 7.00
CA ALA A 140 -8.16 -2.27 5.64
C ALA A 140 -8.76 -3.34 4.72
N ASP A 141 -9.18 -2.94 3.52
CA ASP A 141 -9.70 -3.84 2.49
C ASP A 141 -8.64 -4.14 1.43
N ILE A 142 -7.75 -3.17 1.19
CA ILE A 142 -6.68 -3.21 0.21
C ILE A 142 -5.35 -2.97 0.93
N GLY A 143 -4.39 -3.87 0.76
CA GLY A 143 -3.01 -3.73 1.18
C GLY A 143 -2.12 -3.48 -0.03
N LEU A 144 -1.66 -2.24 -0.23
CA LEU A 144 -0.70 -1.90 -1.27
C LEU A 144 0.72 -2.22 -0.80
N GLY A 145 1.52 -2.82 -1.66
CA GLY A 145 2.91 -3.13 -1.38
C GLY A 145 3.75 -3.30 -2.64
N THR A 146 4.97 -3.79 -2.46
CA THR A 146 5.94 -4.08 -3.52
C THR A 146 6.36 -5.53 -3.48
N ASP A 147 6.72 -6.09 -4.62
CA ASP A 147 7.24 -7.45 -4.74
C ASP A 147 8.45 -7.48 -5.67
N THR A 148 9.64 -7.51 -5.09
CA THR A 148 10.92 -7.67 -5.80
C THR A 148 11.29 -9.16 -5.87
N GLY A 149 11.18 -9.87 -4.73
CA GLY A 149 11.54 -11.29 -4.59
C GLY A 149 10.47 -12.15 -3.89
N GLY A 150 9.23 -11.64 -3.69
CA GLY A 150 8.16 -12.35 -2.99
C GLY A 150 7.37 -11.49 -2.00
N SER A 151 7.68 -10.20 -1.90
CA SER A 151 7.20 -9.32 -0.81
C SER A 151 5.70 -9.00 -0.85
N ILE A 152 4.93 -9.42 -1.84
CA ILE A 152 3.46 -9.50 -1.85
C ILE A 152 3.02 -10.94 -1.64
N ARG A 153 3.57 -11.86 -2.41
CA ARG A 153 3.12 -13.25 -2.49
C ARG A 153 3.34 -14.00 -1.18
N ILE A 154 4.48 -13.79 -0.52
CA ILE A 154 4.82 -14.46 0.75
C ILE A 154 3.88 -14.05 1.89
N PRO A 155 3.74 -12.73 2.23
CA PRO A 155 2.83 -12.33 3.30
C PRO A 155 1.36 -12.66 2.97
N SER A 156 0.95 -12.62 1.70
CA SER A 156 -0.39 -13.07 1.28
C SER A 156 -0.61 -14.54 1.57
N SER A 157 0.34 -15.39 1.18
CA SER A 157 0.27 -16.85 1.41
C SER A 157 0.23 -17.19 2.90
N TYR A 158 1.05 -16.51 3.74
CA TYR A 158 1.11 -16.77 5.18
C TYR A 158 -0.15 -16.34 5.93
N GLN A 159 -0.94 -15.44 5.35
CA GLN A 159 -2.11 -14.85 5.98
C GLN A 159 -3.43 -15.17 5.25
N GLY A 160 -3.40 -16.09 4.28
CA GLY A 160 -4.60 -16.56 3.57
C GLY A 160 -5.28 -15.46 2.74
N LEU A 161 -4.49 -14.54 2.17
CA LEU A 161 -4.97 -13.44 1.35
C LEU A 161 -4.79 -13.73 -0.15
N TRP A 162 -5.62 -13.10 -0.96
CA TRP A 162 -5.37 -12.97 -2.39
C TRP A 162 -4.30 -11.90 -2.61
N GLY A 163 -3.19 -12.28 -3.22
CA GLY A 163 -2.08 -11.36 -3.50
C GLY A 163 -1.70 -11.38 -4.97
N LEU A 164 -1.61 -10.21 -5.58
CA LEU A 164 -1.18 -10.05 -6.96
C LEU A 164 0.16 -9.32 -7.03
N ARG A 165 1.18 -9.99 -7.56
CA ARG A 165 2.39 -9.37 -8.09
C ARG A 165 2.17 -9.07 -9.57
N THR A 166 2.24 -7.81 -9.96
CA THR A 166 2.09 -7.45 -11.37
C THR A 166 3.33 -7.83 -12.18
N THR A 167 3.19 -7.88 -13.50
CA THR A 167 4.34 -7.96 -14.40
C THR A 167 5.19 -6.70 -14.25
N HIS A 168 6.52 -6.84 -14.28
CA HIS A 168 7.44 -5.71 -14.19
C HIS A 168 7.15 -4.68 -15.27
N GLY A 169 7.07 -3.40 -14.88
CA GLY A 169 6.80 -2.27 -15.77
C GLY A 169 5.32 -2.01 -16.10
N VAL A 170 4.41 -2.92 -15.74
CA VAL A 170 2.96 -2.73 -16.00
C VAL A 170 2.34 -1.66 -15.09
N VAL A 171 2.80 -1.59 -13.85
CA VAL A 171 2.43 -0.51 -12.92
C VAL A 171 3.68 0.28 -12.58
N ALA A 172 3.59 1.61 -12.70
CA ALA A 172 4.73 2.48 -12.44
C ALA A 172 5.21 2.38 -10.99
N CYS A 173 6.53 2.30 -10.82
CA CYS A 173 7.24 2.32 -9.53
C CYS A 173 7.79 3.72 -9.23
N ASP A 174 7.07 4.76 -9.64
CA ASP A 174 7.44 6.16 -9.41
C ASP A 174 7.13 6.59 -7.96
N ASN A 175 7.89 7.58 -7.49
CA ASN A 175 7.70 8.17 -6.17
C ASN A 175 7.58 7.10 -5.06
N MET A 176 8.56 6.21 -5.00
CA MET A 176 8.70 5.22 -3.93
C MET A 176 10.19 4.92 -3.67
N VAL A 177 10.50 4.40 -2.49
CA VAL A 177 11.83 3.91 -2.16
C VAL A 177 12.05 2.58 -2.88
N ALA A 178 13.00 2.55 -3.81
CA ALA A 178 13.33 1.36 -4.57
C ALA A 178 14.23 0.40 -3.77
N LEU A 179 14.04 -0.91 -3.96
CA LEU A 179 14.97 -1.94 -3.51
C LEU A 179 15.89 -2.38 -4.66
N ALA A 180 15.31 -2.78 -5.77
CA ALA A 180 16.02 -3.19 -6.98
C ALA A 180 15.17 -2.83 -8.21
N PRO A 181 15.40 -1.66 -8.83
CA PRO A 181 14.52 -1.13 -9.88
C PRO A 181 14.25 -2.08 -11.06
N SER A 182 15.19 -2.99 -11.35
CA SER A 182 15.04 -3.99 -12.43
C SER A 182 14.09 -5.14 -12.08
N PHE A 183 13.71 -5.28 -10.79
CA PHE A 183 12.87 -6.36 -10.29
C PHE A 183 11.65 -5.87 -9.51
N ASP A 184 11.69 -4.62 -9.06
CA ASP A 184 10.62 -4.04 -8.27
C ASP A 184 9.33 -4.01 -9.06
N THR A 185 8.26 -4.48 -8.42
CA THR A 185 6.90 -4.38 -8.94
C THR A 185 5.97 -3.87 -7.86
N VAL A 186 4.97 -3.11 -8.26
CA VAL A 186 3.83 -2.79 -7.40
C VAL A 186 2.90 -3.99 -7.35
N GLY A 187 2.30 -4.25 -6.20
CA GLY A 187 1.29 -5.28 -6.04
C GLY A 187 0.34 -4.98 -4.89
N TRP A 188 -0.72 -5.75 -4.77
CA TRP A 188 -1.74 -5.55 -3.74
C TRP A 188 -2.27 -6.87 -3.22
N MET A 189 -2.88 -6.78 -2.04
CA MET A 189 -3.46 -7.90 -1.30
C MET A 189 -4.86 -7.55 -0.86
N THR A 190 -5.77 -8.53 -0.92
CA THR A 190 -7.17 -8.38 -0.51
C THR A 190 -7.68 -9.68 0.12
N ARG A 191 -8.81 -9.62 0.83
CA ARG A 191 -9.45 -10.82 1.39
C ARG A 191 -10.26 -11.60 0.37
N ASP A 192 -10.69 -10.96 -0.71
CA ASP A 192 -11.55 -11.55 -1.73
C ASP A 192 -11.08 -11.18 -3.15
N LEU A 193 -11.46 -12.01 -4.10
CA LEU A 193 -11.07 -11.87 -5.50
C LEU A 193 -11.76 -10.68 -6.19
N ASP A 194 -12.97 -10.33 -5.78
CA ASP A 194 -13.74 -9.23 -6.37
C ASP A 194 -13.05 -7.89 -6.09
N THR A 195 -12.60 -7.69 -4.85
CA THR A 195 -11.83 -6.50 -4.47
C THR A 195 -10.48 -6.48 -5.19
N LEU A 196 -9.78 -7.63 -5.28
CA LEU A 196 -8.53 -7.74 -6.04
C LEU A 196 -8.72 -7.31 -7.50
N THR A 197 -9.77 -7.81 -8.15
CA THR A 197 -10.10 -7.50 -9.54
C THR A 197 -10.42 -6.02 -9.74
N LYS A 198 -11.19 -5.40 -8.82
CA LYS A 198 -11.48 -3.95 -8.88
C LYS A 198 -10.21 -3.13 -8.81
N VAL A 199 -9.29 -3.46 -7.91
CA VAL A 199 -8.00 -2.77 -7.79
C VAL A 199 -7.16 -2.96 -9.04
N SER A 200 -7.13 -4.17 -9.60
CA SER A 200 -6.40 -4.48 -10.83
C SER A 200 -6.91 -3.64 -12.00
N ASN A 201 -8.22 -3.51 -12.17
CA ASN A 201 -8.83 -2.71 -13.22
C ASN A 201 -8.55 -1.21 -13.08
N VAL A 202 -8.29 -0.73 -11.87
CA VAL A 202 -7.91 0.68 -11.60
C VAL A 202 -6.42 0.92 -11.87
N CYS A 203 -5.56 -0.03 -11.51
CA CYS A 203 -4.11 0.19 -11.51
C CYS A 203 -3.41 -0.25 -12.79
N ILE A 204 -3.98 -1.24 -13.49
CA ILE A 204 -3.43 -1.78 -14.73
C ILE A 204 -4.16 -1.11 -15.90
N ASP A 205 -3.43 -0.36 -16.71
CA ASP A 205 -4.01 0.36 -17.84
C ASP A 205 -4.55 -0.61 -18.90
N SER A 206 -5.74 -0.30 -19.43
CA SER A 206 -6.43 -1.14 -20.41
C SER A 206 -5.64 -1.37 -21.72
N ALA A 207 -4.75 -0.47 -22.07
CA ALA A 207 -3.85 -0.63 -23.22
C ALA A 207 -2.86 -1.80 -23.02
N THR A 208 -2.47 -2.09 -21.77
CA THR A 208 -1.57 -3.20 -21.44
C THR A 208 -2.32 -4.53 -21.32
N GLN A 209 -3.64 -4.51 -21.14
CA GLN A 209 -4.48 -5.72 -21.05
C GLN A 209 -4.72 -6.37 -22.42
N SER A 210 -4.53 -5.65 -23.53
CA SER A 210 -4.74 -6.15 -24.88
C SER A 210 -3.54 -6.91 -25.48
N GLU A 211 -2.39 -6.95 -24.78
CA GLU A 211 -1.17 -7.61 -25.23
C GLU A 211 -0.87 -8.94 -24.46
N ILE A 212 -1.79 -9.38 -23.61
CA ILE A 212 -1.72 -10.63 -22.88
C ILE A 212 -2.78 -11.58 -23.42
#